data_830382d14bee774d6401685a666fefbc
#
_entry.id   830382d14bee774d6401685a666fefbc
#
_cell.length_a   1.000
_cell.length_b   1.000
_cell.length_c   1.000
_cell.angle_alpha   90.00
_cell.angle_beta   90.00
_cell.angle_gamma   90.00
#
_symmetry.space_group_name_H-M   'P 1'
#
loop_
_entity.id
_entity.type
_entity.pdbx_description
1 polymer ?
#
loop_
_entity_poly.entity_id
_entity_poly.type
_entity_poly.pdbx_seq_one_letter_code
_entity_poly.pdbx_strand_id
1 'polypeptide(L)'
;ELLSTVKSDERNYKAVQYGMYLVANSANGTAYSTFYDYPVAVAAKTGSAQRGEGSTANASFVCYAPYDDPQVAVAVVVEKGAAGSSIAVLAREVLDAYFSIQSSNESVDSEMTLLQ
;
A
#
# COMPACT_ATOMS: atom_id res chain seq x y z
N GLU A 1 -19.12 -9.42 -9.82
CA GLU A 1 -20.23 -9.77 -8.93
C GLU A 1 -20.02 -9.13 -7.55
N LEU A 2 -21.00 -8.36 -7.06
CA LEU A 2 -20.98 -7.76 -5.73
C LEU A 2 -21.42 -8.80 -4.69
N LEU A 3 -20.51 -9.22 -3.81
CA LEU A 3 -20.78 -10.25 -2.80
C LEU A 3 -21.42 -9.68 -1.54
N SER A 4 -21.01 -8.49 -1.12
CA SER A 4 -21.57 -7.82 0.05
C SER A 4 -21.28 -6.33 0.04
N THR A 5 -22.03 -5.59 0.85
CA THR A 5 -21.77 -4.16 1.10
C THR A 5 -21.65 -3.96 2.61
N VAL A 6 -20.54 -3.39 3.03
CA VAL A 6 -20.32 -2.98 4.42
C VAL A 6 -20.68 -1.50 4.54
N LYS A 7 -21.60 -1.19 5.45
CA LYS A 7 -21.96 0.19 5.79
C LYS A 7 -21.51 0.51 7.21
N SER A 8 -20.84 1.64 7.38
CA SER A 8 -20.42 2.14 8.67
C SER A 8 -20.44 3.67 8.66
N ASP A 9 -20.36 4.28 9.83
CA ASP A 9 -20.19 5.73 9.96
C ASP A 9 -18.88 6.16 9.29
N GLU A 10 -18.90 7.29 8.59
CA GLU A 10 -17.71 7.86 7.91
C GLU A 10 -16.52 8.03 8.87
N ARG A 11 -16.78 8.36 10.12
CA ARG A 11 -15.72 8.48 11.14
C ARG A 11 -14.94 7.18 11.35
N ASN A 12 -15.62 6.03 11.24
CA ASN A 12 -14.97 4.72 11.37
C ASN A 12 -14.03 4.45 10.22
N TYR A 13 -14.45 4.75 8.99
CA TYR A 13 -13.59 4.63 7.82
C TYR A 13 -12.37 5.54 7.92
N LYS A 14 -12.57 6.80 8.30
CA LYS A 14 -11.47 7.76 8.49
C LYS A 14 -10.50 7.32 9.59
N ALA A 15 -11.00 6.76 10.69
CA ALA A 15 -10.15 6.24 11.77
C ALA A 15 -9.28 5.07 11.29
N VAL A 16 -9.85 4.13 10.52
CA VAL A 16 -9.10 3.01 9.93
C VAL A 16 -8.07 3.51 8.92
N GLN A 17 -8.46 4.40 8.02
CA GLN A 17 -7.55 4.99 7.03
C GLN A 17 -6.38 5.73 7.70
N TYR A 18 -6.65 6.49 8.74
CA TYR A 18 -5.61 7.18 9.49
C TYR A 18 -4.68 6.20 10.22
N GLY A 19 -5.23 5.15 10.80
CA GLY A 19 -4.42 4.06 11.38
C GLY A 19 -3.49 3.42 10.33
N MET A 20 -4.00 3.18 9.14
CA MET A 20 -3.19 2.68 8.02
C MET A 20 -2.12 3.68 7.56
N TYR A 21 -2.44 4.97 7.56
CA TYR A 21 -1.45 6.01 7.29
C TYR A 21 -0.29 5.97 8.28
N LEU A 22 -0.58 5.82 9.57
CA LEU A 22 0.45 5.77 10.63
C LEU A 22 1.39 4.56 10.48
N VAL A 23 0.93 3.45 9.93
CA VAL A 23 1.76 2.26 9.67
C VAL A 23 2.96 2.58 8.76
N ALA A 24 2.76 3.42 7.75
CA ALA A 24 3.79 3.77 6.77
C ALA A 24 4.53 5.09 7.09
N ASN A 25 3.90 6.01 7.84
CA ASN A 25 4.40 7.38 7.98
C ASN A 25 4.80 7.77 9.43
N SER A 26 4.44 6.98 10.43
CA SER A 26 4.87 7.20 11.82
C SER A 26 6.15 6.42 12.11
N ALA A 27 7.08 7.01 12.85
CA ALA A 27 8.34 6.36 13.24
C ALA A 27 8.16 5.02 13.97
N ASN A 28 7.01 4.81 14.61
CA ASN A 28 6.65 3.55 15.26
C ASN A 28 5.86 2.60 14.35
N GLY A 29 5.57 3.00 13.12
CA GLY A 29 4.82 2.19 12.15
C GLY A 29 5.63 1.00 11.64
N THR A 30 4.96 -0.15 11.47
CA THR A 30 5.62 -1.40 11.06
C THR A 30 6.15 -1.38 9.61
N ALA A 31 5.73 -0.42 8.79
CA ALA A 31 6.22 -0.22 7.43
C ALA A 31 6.98 1.11 7.26
N TYR A 32 7.24 1.84 8.33
CA TYR A 32 7.91 3.13 8.28
C TYR A 32 9.29 3.05 7.62
N SER A 33 10.10 2.05 7.97
CA SER A 33 11.43 1.88 7.39
C SER A 33 11.43 1.71 5.86
N THR A 34 10.32 1.23 5.30
CA THR A 34 10.17 1.06 3.85
C THR A 34 9.67 2.34 3.17
N PHE A 35 8.84 3.15 3.84
CA PHE A 35 8.12 4.24 3.21
C PHE A 35 8.44 5.65 3.72
N TYR A 36 9.33 5.80 4.72
CA TYR A 36 9.62 7.13 5.32
C TYR A 36 10.09 8.19 4.32
N ASP A 37 10.75 7.76 3.25
CA ASP A 37 11.27 8.61 2.18
C ASP A 37 10.46 8.53 0.87
N TYR A 38 9.30 7.86 0.91
CA TYR A 38 8.50 7.66 -0.28
C TYR A 38 7.79 8.99 -0.68
N PRO A 39 7.87 9.41 -1.97
CA PRO A 39 7.39 10.74 -2.37
C PRO A 39 5.87 10.88 -2.34
N VAL A 40 5.14 9.79 -2.24
CA VAL A 40 3.68 9.75 -2.17
C VAL A 40 3.26 9.17 -0.84
N ALA A 41 2.30 9.80 -0.15
CA ALA A 41 1.79 9.28 1.11
C ALA A 41 1.08 7.94 0.92
N VAL A 42 1.56 6.91 1.63
CA VAL A 42 1.04 5.54 1.57
C VAL A 42 0.28 5.22 2.85
N ALA A 43 -0.85 4.54 2.72
CA ALA A 43 -1.53 3.90 3.84
C ALA A 43 -1.39 2.39 3.72
N ALA A 44 -1.05 1.70 4.82
CA ALA A 44 -0.66 0.30 4.77
C ALA A 44 -1.13 -0.51 6.00
N LYS A 45 -1.10 -1.84 5.85
CA LYS A 45 -1.31 -2.79 6.95
C LYS A 45 -0.45 -4.02 6.73
N THR A 46 0.34 -4.36 7.74
CA THR A 46 1.12 -5.61 7.79
C THR A 46 0.32 -6.73 8.43
N GLY A 47 0.54 -7.96 8.01
CA GLY A 47 -0.05 -9.14 8.59
C GLY A 47 0.94 -10.30 8.63
N SER A 48 0.85 -11.11 9.70
CA SER A 48 1.63 -12.34 9.85
C SER A 48 0.69 -13.41 10.40
N ALA A 49 0.43 -14.45 9.61
CA ALA A 49 -0.47 -15.53 9.97
C ALA A 49 0.30 -16.83 10.16
N GLN A 50 0.39 -17.32 11.39
CA GLN A 50 1.04 -18.55 11.75
C GLN A 50 0.03 -19.71 11.71
N ARG A 51 0.38 -20.83 11.07
CA ARG A 51 -0.50 -21.99 10.90
C ARG A 51 -0.42 -23.03 12.03
N GLY A 52 0.43 -22.81 13.03
CA GLY A 52 0.62 -23.72 14.16
C GLY A 52 1.95 -23.45 14.86
N GLU A 53 2.15 -24.08 16.02
CA GLU A 53 3.40 -23.93 16.75
C GLU A 53 4.61 -24.38 15.92
N GLY A 54 5.66 -23.58 15.89
CA GLY A 54 6.91 -23.89 15.19
C GLY A 54 6.87 -23.70 13.67
N SER A 55 5.73 -23.31 13.07
CA SER A 55 5.66 -23.00 11.63
C SER A 55 6.06 -21.56 11.33
N THR A 56 6.71 -21.36 10.18
CA THR A 56 6.98 -20.00 9.68
C THR A 56 5.67 -19.34 9.26
N ALA A 57 5.43 -18.12 9.70
CA ALA A 57 4.23 -17.38 9.37
C ALA A 57 4.14 -17.04 7.87
N ASN A 58 2.93 -17.05 7.34
CA ASN A 58 2.65 -16.42 6.07
C ASN A 58 2.61 -14.91 6.26
N ALA A 59 3.37 -14.19 5.46
CA ALA A 59 3.40 -12.74 5.48
C ALA A 59 2.36 -12.16 4.51
N SER A 60 1.64 -11.15 4.96
CA SER A 60 0.74 -10.38 4.12
C SER A 60 1.00 -8.89 4.30
N PHE A 61 0.82 -8.15 3.22
CA PHE A 61 0.94 -6.70 3.23
C PHE A 61 -0.08 -6.12 2.26
N VAL A 62 -0.82 -5.12 2.70
CA VAL A 62 -1.72 -4.37 1.83
C VAL A 62 -1.43 -2.89 1.97
N CYS A 63 -1.54 -2.15 0.89
CA CYS A 63 -1.42 -0.71 0.91
C CYS A 63 -2.24 -0.06 -0.19
N TYR A 64 -2.48 1.23 -0.05
CA TYR A 64 -2.99 2.06 -1.12
C TYR A 64 -2.28 3.42 -1.14
N ALA A 65 -2.27 4.05 -2.30
CA ALA A 65 -1.63 5.35 -2.50
C ALA A 65 -2.30 6.11 -3.67
N PRO A 66 -2.27 7.46 -3.67
CA PRO A 66 -1.97 8.34 -2.54
C PRO A 66 -3.00 8.21 -1.40
N TYR A 67 -2.60 8.49 -0.17
CA TYR A 67 -3.48 8.40 1.00
C TYR A 67 -4.73 9.28 0.90
N ASP A 68 -4.57 10.51 0.45
CA ASP A 68 -5.62 11.54 0.35
C ASP A 68 -6.47 11.44 -0.93
N ASP A 69 -5.97 10.76 -1.96
CA ASP A 69 -6.68 10.53 -3.22
C ASP A 69 -6.30 9.15 -3.79
N PRO A 70 -6.83 8.06 -3.26
CA PRO A 70 -6.41 6.70 -3.62
C PRO A 70 -6.58 6.39 -5.11
N GLN A 71 -5.50 6.02 -5.78
CA GLN A 71 -5.47 5.65 -7.19
C GLN A 71 -5.10 4.19 -7.41
N VAL A 72 -4.36 3.59 -6.49
CA VAL A 72 -3.89 2.21 -6.59
C VAL A 72 -3.91 1.53 -5.23
N ALA A 73 -4.30 0.28 -5.23
CA ALA A 73 -4.18 -0.60 -4.07
C ALA A 73 -3.34 -1.83 -4.44
N VAL A 74 -2.47 -2.24 -3.53
CA VAL A 74 -1.56 -3.38 -3.71
C VAL A 74 -1.75 -4.35 -2.57
N ALA A 75 -1.86 -5.63 -2.87
CA ALA A 75 -1.85 -6.70 -1.89
C ALA A 75 -0.74 -7.71 -2.23
N VAL A 76 0.07 -8.04 -1.24
CA VAL A 76 1.17 -9.00 -1.37
C VAL A 76 1.00 -10.08 -0.30
N VAL A 77 1.10 -11.33 -0.71
CA VAL A 77 1.09 -12.47 0.20
C VAL A 77 2.27 -13.37 -0.14
N VAL A 78 3.07 -13.71 0.86
CA VAL A 78 4.21 -14.62 0.71
C VAL A 78 4.07 -15.75 1.71
N GLU A 79 3.96 -16.98 1.22
CA GLU A 79 3.97 -18.15 2.07
C GLU A 79 5.33 -18.30 2.75
N LYS A 80 5.32 -18.57 4.06
CA LYS A 80 6.54 -18.67 4.87
C LYS A 80 7.44 -17.43 4.77
N GLY A 81 6.82 -16.26 4.57
CA GLY A 81 7.50 -14.97 4.42
C GLY A 81 7.91 -14.31 5.74
N ALA A 82 7.70 -14.98 6.88
CA ALA A 82 7.95 -14.54 8.24
C ALA A 82 7.07 -13.36 8.68
N ALA A 83 7.42 -12.14 8.43
CA ALA A 83 6.67 -10.96 8.87
C ALA A 83 6.19 -10.11 7.70
N GLY A 84 4.98 -9.55 7.81
CA GLY A 84 4.41 -8.68 6.79
C GLY A 84 5.26 -7.42 6.52
N SER A 85 5.98 -6.94 7.53
CA SER A 85 6.92 -5.81 7.36
C SER A 85 8.09 -6.15 6.44
N SER A 86 8.53 -7.41 6.39
CA SER A 86 9.64 -7.85 5.53
C SER A 86 9.30 -7.81 4.03
N ILE A 87 8.02 -7.93 3.70
CA ILE A 87 7.56 -7.96 2.30
C ILE A 87 7.02 -6.60 1.82
N ALA A 88 7.02 -5.59 2.67
CA ALA A 88 6.59 -4.23 2.31
C ALA A 88 7.38 -3.64 1.13
N VAL A 89 8.65 -4.03 1.00
CA VAL A 89 9.52 -3.62 -0.12
C VAL A 89 8.96 -4.06 -1.47
N LEU A 90 8.33 -5.23 -1.55
CA LEU A 90 7.72 -5.72 -2.80
C LEU A 90 6.56 -4.82 -3.23
N ALA A 91 5.73 -4.38 -2.27
CA ALA A 91 4.66 -3.43 -2.56
C ALA A 91 5.21 -2.07 -3.00
N ARG A 92 6.31 -1.61 -2.40
CA ARG A 92 7.00 -0.37 -2.83
C ARG A 92 7.46 -0.45 -4.28
N GLU A 93 8.05 -1.56 -4.69
CA GLU A 93 8.48 -1.76 -6.09
C GLU A 93 7.30 -1.72 -7.07
N VAL A 94 6.15 -2.28 -6.69
CA VAL A 94 4.93 -2.21 -7.50
C VAL A 94 4.42 -0.77 -7.62
N LEU A 95 4.41 -0.02 -6.52
CA LEU A 95 4.03 1.39 -6.50
C LEU A 95 5.00 2.24 -7.35
N ASP A 96 6.30 1.98 -7.28
CA ASP A 96 7.31 2.66 -8.10
C ASP A 96 7.03 2.46 -9.58
N ALA A 97 6.75 1.22 -9.99
CA ALA A 97 6.38 0.92 -11.37
C ALA A 97 5.08 1.63 -11.80
N TYR A 98 4.06 1.62 -10.95
CA TYR A 98 2.79 2.28 -11.23
C TYR A 98 2.94 3.78 -11.46
N PHE A 99 3.59 4.48 -10.54
CA PHE A 99 3.78 5.93 -10.63
C PHE A 99 4.77 6.34 -11.72
N SER A 100 5.76 5.51 -12.04
CA SER A 100 6.67 5.73 -13.17
C SER A 100 5.94 5.66 -14.51
N ILE A 101 5.04 4.70 -14.68
CA ILE A 101 4.21 4.57 -15.89
C ILE A 101 3.29 5.78 -16.05
N GLN A 102 2.64 6.24 -14.97
CA GLN A 102 1.79 7.44 -15.01
C GLN A 102 2.58 8.68 -15.44
N SER A 103 3.74 8.93 -14.84
CA SER A 103 4.58 10.08 -15.17
C SER A 103 5.02 10.07 -16.63
N SER A 104 5.31 8.90 -17.19
CA SER A 104 5.68 8.73 -18.59
C SER A 104 4.51 9.05 -19.52
N ASN A 105 3.30 8.62 -19.17
CA ASN A 105 2.10 8.91 -19.98
C ASN A 105 1.76 10.41 -19.98
N GLU A 106 1.83 11.06 -18.81
CA GLU A 106 1.62 12.50 -18.68
C GLU A 106 2.63 13.31 -19.52
N SER A 107 3.90 12.89 -19.56
CA SER A 107 4.93 13.53 -20.37
C SER A 107 4.65 13.42 -21.87
N VAL A 108 4.21 12.25 -22.34
CA VAL A 108 3.83 12.03 -23.74
C VAL A 108 2.63 12.88 -24.12
N ASP A 109 1.60 12.95 -23.30
CA ASP A 109 0.41 13.77 -23.55
C ASP A 109 0.74 15.26 -23.60
N SER A 110 1.63 15.75 -22.74
CA SER A 110 2.12 17.13 -22.74
C SER A 110 2.90 17.46 -24.02
N GLU A 111 3.78 16.57 -24.47
CA GLU A 111 4.52 16.74 -25.73
C GLU A 111 3.59 16.76 -26.94
N MET A 112 2.61 15.87 -26.99
CA MET A 112 1.61 15.86 -28.08
C MET A 112 0.76 17.14 -28.11
N THR A 113 0.42 17.69 -26.96
CA THR A 113 -0.31 18.97 -26.87
C THR A 113 0.51 20.13 -27.40
N LEU A 114 1.83 20.14 -27.19
CA LEU A 114 2.73 21.18 -27.69
C LEU A 114 2.93 21.13 -29.21
N LEU A 115 2.71 19.98 -29.83
CA LEU A 115 2.84 19.80 -31.31
C LEU A 115 1.57 20.18 -32.08
N GLN A 116 0.47 20.47 -31.41
CA GLN A 116 -0.76 20.96 -31.99
C GLN A 116 -0.75 22.50 -32.07
#